data_927a9bd0246feb213ede1465942013d1
#
_entry.id   927a9bd0246feb213ede1465942013d1
#
_cell.length_a   1.000
_cell.length_b   1.000
_cell.length_c   1.000
_cell.angle_alpha   90.00
_cell.angle_beta   90.00
_cell.angle_gamma   90.00
#
_symmetry.space_group_name_H-M   'P 1'
#
loop_
_entity.id
_entity.type
_entity.pdbx_description
1 polymer ?
#
loop_
_entity_poly.entity_id
_entity_poly.type
_entity_poly.pdbx_seq_one_letter_code
_entity_poly.pdbx_strand_id
1 'polypeptide(L)'
;MFIGTSYNDAFVAEGSAVKGLFESGLIYAMSFGIAPYEADTVGHATMRQTLGQITDSASTFFVGGWGSQYHLKGVLEAAVKGGDLTRAGIRRAATNVTVSSDGMMPEKKLGSGLPDVAITITQPDGRVGSGAVVVKKDYVGPSARAYDWSVG
;
A
#
# COMPACT_ATOMS: atom_id res chain seq x y z
N MET A 1 -3.85 -20.76 -2.53
CA MET A 1 -4.43 -20.20 -1.28
C MET A 1 -4.09 -18.73 -1.23
N PHE A 2 -5.00 -17.87 -0.79
CA PHE A 2 -4.74 -16.46 -0.58
C PHE A 2 -4.70 -16.17 0.91
N ILE A 3 -3.73 -15.35 1.33
CA ILE A 3 -3.68 -14.77 2.66
C ILE A 3 -3.78 -13.24 2.54
N GLY A 4 -4.42 -12.63 3.52
CA GLY A 4 -4.62 -11.18 3.53
C GLY A 4 -3.43 -10.41 4.09
N THR A 5 -3.74 -9.29 4.70
CA THR A 5 -2.78 -8.33 5.26
C THR A 5 -1.92 -8.84 6.42
N SER A 6 -2.15 -10.06 6.88
CA SER A 6 -1.32 -10.70 7.92
C SER A 6 0.01 -11.24 7.40
N TYR A 7 0.21 -11.28 6.09
CA TYR A 7 1.50 -11.66 5.52
C TYR A 7 2.57 -10.60 5.83
N ASN A 8 3.74 -11.07 6.21
CA ASN A 8 4.95 -10.25 6.32
C ASN A 8 6.19 -11.06 5.93
N ASP A 9 7.28 -10.37 5.69
CA ASP A 9 8.57 -10.93 5.26
C ASP A 9 9.17 -11.96 6.23
N ALA A 10 8.85 -11.88 7.52
CA ALA A 10 9.32 -12.84 8.51
C ALA A 10 8.88 -14.30 8.21
N PHE A 11 7.79 -14.48 7.46
CA PHE A 11 7.33 -15.84 7.09
C PHE A 11 8.27 -16.54 6.10
N VAL A 12 9.04 -15.80 5.32
CA VAL A 12 10.01 -16.33 4.37
C VAL A 12 11.47 -16.03 4.77
N ALA A 13 11.67 -15.45 5.95
CA ALA A 13 13.00 -15.21 6.49
C ALA A 13 13.75 -16.51 6.73
N GLU A 14 15.09 -16.45 6.73
CA GLU A 14 15.91 -17.61 7.07
C GLU A 14 15.62 -18.08 8.49
N GLY A 15 15.48 -19.39 8.65
CA GLY A 15 15.10 -20.01 9.94
C GLY A 15 13.58 -20.00 10.25
N SER A 16 12.73 -19.40 9.41
CA SER A 16 11.28 -19.50 9.60
C SER A 16 10.77 -20.92 9.41
N ALA A 17 10.06 -21.46 10.41
CA ALA A 17 9.48 -22.79 10.37
C ALA A 17 8.43 -22.99 9.26
N VAL A 18 7.89 -21.90 8.73
CA VAL A 18 6.85 -21.90 7.68
C VAL A 18 7.36 -21.50 6.30
N LYS A 19 8.65 -21.17 6.17
CA LYS A 19 9.27 -20.71 4.93
C LYS A 19 8.93 -21.60 3.73
N GLY A 20 9.16 -22.90 3.84
CA GLY A 20 8.90 -23.83 2.74
C GLY A 20 7.43 -23.89 2.31
N LEU A 21 6.50 -23.68 3.23
CA LEU A 21 5.07 -23.60 2.90
C LEU A 21 4.78 -22.32 2.08
N PHE A 22 5.30 -21.19 2.51
CA PHE A 22 5.07 -19.90 1.83
C PHE A 22 5.75 -19.83 0.46
N GLU A 23 6.94 -20.40 0.33
CA GLU A 23 7.68 -20.45 -0.95
C GLU A 23 7.25 -21.59 -1.88
N SER A 24 6.27 -22.40 -1.51
CA SER A 24 5.77 -23.53 -2.32
C SER A 24 5.15 -23.13 -3.67
N GLY A 25 4.90 -21.82 -3.90
CA GLY A 25 4.19 -21.29 -5.06
C GLY A 25 2.67 -21.46 -4.99
N LEU A 26 2.15 -22.07 -3.94
CA LEU A 26 0.71 -22.29 -3.74
C LEU A 26 0.04 -21.17 -2.91
N ILE A 27 0.84 -20.28 -2.31
CA ILE A 27 0.34 -19.19 -1.48
C ILE A 27 0.57 -17.87 -2.18
N TYR A 28 -0.46 -17.04 -2.19
CA TYR A 28 -0.43 -15.66 -2.62
C TYR A 28 -0.84 -14.76 -1.46
N ALA A 29 -0.16 -13.66 -1.30
CA ALA A 29 -0.51 -12.64 -0.33
C ALA A 29 -1.23 -11.48 -1.03
N MET A 30 -2.08 -10.79 -0.30
CA MET A 30 -2.80 -9.61 -0.78
C MET A 30 -2.51 -8.44 0.14
N SER A 31 -2.23 -7.29 -0.45
CA SER A 31 -2.13 -6.01 0.24
C SER A 31 -3.11 -4.99 -0.35
N PHE A 32 -3.46 -3.98 0.43
CA PHE A 32 -4.36 -2.91 0.00
C PHE A 32 -3.69 -1.94 -1.00
N GLY A 33 -3.36 -2.47 -2.18
CA GLY A 33 -2.77 -1.70 -3.26
C GLY A 33 -1.28 -1.34 -3.08
N ILE A 34 -0.68 -1.57 -1.91
CA ILE A 34 0.72 -1.21 -1.67
C ILE A 34 1.63 -2.29 -2.24
N ALA A 35 2.52 -1.89 -3.14
CA ALA A 35 3.53 -2.77 -3.70
C ALA A 35 4.71 -2.95 -2.72
N PRO A 36 5.48 -4.06 -2.82
CA PRO A 36 6.65 -4.29 -1.98
C PRO A 36 7.77 -3.27 -2.20
N TYR A 37 8.75 -3.28 -1.29
CA TYR A 37 9.87 -2.34 -1.24
C TYR A 37 10.63 -2.16 -2.57
N GLU A 38 10.78 -3.23 -3.35
CA GLU A 38 11.52 -3.24 -4.62
C GLU A 38 10.70 -2.72 -5.80
N ALA A 39 9.44 -2.37 -5.61
CA ALA A 39 8.60 -1.89 -6.71
C ALA A 39 9.18 -0.64 -7.37
N ASP A 40 9.07 -0.59 -8.70
CA ASP A 40 9.61 0.50 -9.51
C ASP A 40 8.55 1.59 -9.70
N THR A 41 8.46 2.49 -8.70
CA THR A 41 7.64 3.70 -8.77
C THR A 41 8.41 4.88 -8.20
N VAL A 42 7.99 6.11 -8.53
CA VAL A 42 8.61 7.34 -8.02
C VAL A 42 8.56 7.36 -6.48
N GLY A 43 7.43 7.01 -5.89
CA GLY A 43 7.28 6.96 -4.43
C GLY A 43 8.21 5.94 -3.76
N HIS A 44 8.39 4.75 -4.36
CA HIS A 44 9.34 3.76 -3.85
C HIS A 44 10.80 4.22 -4.01
N ALA A 45 11.15 4.88 -5.12
CA ALA A 45 12.48 5.43 -5.31
C ALA A 45 12.80 6.51 -4.25
N THR A 46 11.86 7.42 -4.00
CA THR A 46 11.99 8.45 -2.95
C THR A 46 12.15 7.82 -1.56
N MET A 47 11.34 6.80 -1.27
CA MET A 47 11.42 6.06 -0.01
C MET A 47 12.81 5.41 0.16
N ARG A 48 13.30 4.69 -0.84
CA ARG A 48 14.61 4.03 -0.80
C ARG A 48 15.75 5.03 -0.64
N GLN A 49 15.69 6.15 -1.36
CA GLN A 49 16.69 7.21 -1.24
C GLN A 49 16.76 7.78 0.19
N THR A 50 15.60 7.97 0.82
CA THR A 50 15.53 8.48 2.19
C THR A 50 15.98 7.43 3.20
N LEU A 51 15.56 6.18 3.02
CA LEU A 51 15.90 5.06 3.91
C LEU A 51 17.35 4.61 3.79
N GLY A 52 17.97 4.70 2.62
CA GLY A 52 19.36 4.28 2.41
C GLY A 52 20.35 5.00 3.33
N GLN A 53 19.91 6.07 3.99
CA GLN A 53 20.66 6.74 5.07
C GLN A 53 20.49 6.07 6.45
N ILE A 54 19.54 5.15 6.58
CA ILE A 54 19.14 4.52 7.85
C ILE A 54 19.26 3.01 7.80
N THR A 55 18.83 2.38 6.70
CA THR A 55 18.80 0.93 6.53
C THR A 55 18.85 0.55 5.05
N ASP A 56 19.40 -0.62 4.75
CA ASP A 56 19.48 -1.16 3.38
C ASP A 56 18.19 -1.81 2.91
N SER A 57 17.27 -2.10 3.82
CA SER A 57 15.97 -2.71 3.49
C SER A 57 14.88 -2.30 4.47
N ALA A 58 13.65 -2.38 4.01
CA ALA A 58 12.49 -2.11 4.85
C ALA A 58 11.45 -3.21 4.74
N SER A 59 10.86 -3.56 5.87
CA SER A 59 9.76 -4.52 5.93
C SER A 59 8.52 -4.03 5.17
N THR A 60 7.65 -4.95 4.79
CA THR A 60 6.36 -4.64 4.16
C THR A 60 5.52 -3.66 5.00
N PHE A 61 5.60 -3.76 6.33
CA PHE A 61 4.91 -2.82 7.23
C PHE A 61 5.46 -1.41 7.15
N PHE A 62 6.79 -1.27 6.99
CA PHE A 62 7.40 0.05 6.80
C PHE A 62 6.94 0.69 5.48
N VAL A 63 6.96 -0.08 4.39
CA VAL A 63 6.48 0.39 3.08
C VAL A 63 5.02 0.84 3.16
N GLY A 64 4.18 0.07 3.86
CA GLY A 64 2.79 0.43 4.12
C GLY A 64 2.64 1.71 4.93
N GLY A 65 3.44 1.84 5.98
CA GLY A 65 3.48 3.05 6.80
C GLY A 65 3.91 4.28 5.99
N TRP A 66 4.98 4.15 5.20
CA TRP A 66 5.44 5.22 4.31
C TRP A 66 4.36 5.65 3.32
N GLY A 67 3.78 4.67 2.58
CA GLY A 67 2.75 4.94 1.59
C GLY A 67 1.51 5.65 2.18
N SER A 68 1.09 5.26 3.38
CA SER A 68 -0.07 5.86 4.03
C SER A 68 0.13 7.35 4.40
N GLN A 69 1.38 7.81 4.58
CA GLN A 69 1.67 9.23 4.86
C GLN A 69 1.33 10.15 3.69
N TYR A 70 1.30 9.64 2.47
CA TYR A 70 0.85 10.44 1.31
C TYR A 70 -0.59 10.90 1.46
N HIS A 71 -1.47 10.11 2.08
CA HIS A 71 -2.85 10.53 2.37
C HIS A 71 -2.86 11.71 3.34
N LEU A 72 -2.11 11.63 4.43
CA LEU A 72 -2.00 12.71 5.39
C LEU A 72 -1.41 13.97 4.76
N LYS A 73 -0.31 13.82 4.01
CA LYS A 73 0.35 14.91 3.28
C LYS A 73 -0.64 15.61 2.36
N GLY A 74 -1.36 14.87 1.52
CA GLY A 74 -2.31 15.43 0.57
C GLY A 74 -3.44 16.21 1.25
N VAL A 75 -3.96 15.70 2.36
CA VAL A 75 -4.98 16.40 3.16
C VAL A 75 -4.44 17.71 3.76
N LEU A 76 -3.22 17.67 4.31
CA LEU A 76 -2.61 18.88 4.90
C LEU A 76 -2.29 19.92 3.83
N GLU A 77 -1.74 19.52 2.68
CA GLU A 77 -1.48 20.42 1.56
C GLU A 77 -2.77 21.07 1.03
N ALA A 78 -3.85 20.30 0.94
CA ALA A 78 -5.16 20.84 0.55
C ALA A 78 -5.71 21.83 1.58
N ALA A 79 -5.55 21.56 2.88
CA ALA A 79 -5.96 22.47 3.95
C ALA A 79 -5.13 23.76 3.94
N VAL A 80 -3.81 23.67 3.73
CA VAL A 80 -2.91 24.84 3.57
C VAL A 80 -3.35 25.70 2.37
N LYS A 81 -3.57 25.05 1.23
CA LYS A 81 -4.05 25.73 0.00
C LYS A 81 -5.41 26.41 0.20
N GLY A 82 -6.27 25.81 1.02
CA GLY A 82 -7.57 26.38 1.41
C GLY A 82 -7.50 27.48 2.47
N GLY A 83 -6.31 27.77 3.01
CA GLY A 83 -6.11 28.79 4.06
C GLY A 83 -6.70 28.45 5.42
N ASP A 84 -7.07 27.17 5.68
CA ASP A 84 -7.71 26.78 6.93
C ASP A 84 -7.09 25.49 7.51
N LEU A 85 -6.16 25.67 8.44
CA LEU A 85 -5.51 24.60 9.21
C LEU A 85 -6.23 24.27 10.52
N THR A 86 -7.42 24.79 10.74
CA THR A 86 -8.24 24.37 11.87
C THR A 86 -8.69 22.90 11.69
N ARG A 87 -9.09 22.26 12.78
CA ARG A 87 -9.66 20.91 12.73
C ARG A 87 -10.81 20.79 11.71
N ALA A 88 -11.66 21.83 11.63
CA ALA A 88 -12.76 21.89 10.69
C ALA A 88 -12.25 22.03 9.24
N GLY A 89 -11.24 22.84 8.98
CA GLY A 89 -10.61 23.01 7.67
C GLY A 89 -9.94 21.74 7.18
N ILE A 90 -9.15 21.08 8.04
CA ILE A 90 -8.52 19.78 7.71
C ILE A 90 -9.59 18.73 7.40
N ARG A 91 -10.67 18.67 8.18
CA ARG A 91 -11.78 17.75 7.92
C ARG A 91 -12.45 18.02 6.57
N ARG A 92 -12.68 19.28 6.21
CA ARG A 92 -13.23 19.65 4.89
C ARG A 92 -12.26 19.25 3.77
N ALA A 93 -10.97 19.49 3.92
CA ALA A 93 -9.97 19.06 2.95
C ALA A 93 -10.01 17.55 2.75
N ALA A 94 -10.07 16.77 3.83
CA ALA A 94 -10.11 15.31 3.80
C ALA A 94 -11.32 14.74 3.05
N THR A 95 -12.41 15.48 2.90
CA THR A 95 -13.61 15.01 2.17
C THR A 95 -13.60 15.30 0.67
N ASN A 96 -12.62 16.06 0.16
CA ASN A 96 -12.64 16.52 -1.23
C ASN A 96 -11.31 16.39 -1.98
N VAL A 97 -10.25 15.93 -1.33
CA VAL A 97 -8.93 15.84 -1.98
C VAL A 97 -8.76 14.52 -2.72
N THR A 98 -8.17 14.57 -3.92
CA THR A 98 -7.60 13.39 -4.57
C THR A 98 -6.14 13.32 -4.21
N VAL A 99 -5.72 12.18 -3.67
CA VAL A 99 -4.35 11.95 -3.19
C VAL A 99 -3.63 11.02 -4.16
N SER A 100 -2.46 11.45 -4.61
CA SER A 100 -1.48 10.60 -5.27
C SER A 100 -0.40 10.18 -4.28
N SER A 101 0.07 8.96 -4.40
CA SER A 101 1.19 8.40 -3.63
C SER A 101 2.42 8.17 -4.51
N ASP A 102 2.56 8.91 -5.59
CA ASP A 102 3.63 8.76 -6.58
C ASP A 102 3.78 7.30 -7.07
N GLY A 103 2.62 6.65 -7.27
CA GLY A 103 2.53 5.29 -7.77
C GLY A 103 2.68 4.17 -6.73
N MET A 104 2.90 4.48 -5.45
CA MET A 104 2.98 3.45 -4.40
C MET A 104 1.63 2.76 -4.17
N MET A 105 0.54 3.51 -4.30
CA MET A 105 -0.85 3.05 -4.22
C MET A 105 -1.67 3.68 -5.36
N PRO A 106 -2.84 3.13 -5.72
CA PRO A 106 -3.76 3.79 -6.63
C PRO A 106 -4.15 5.18 -6.13
N GLU A 107 -4.37 6.13 -7.05
CA GLU A 107 -4.95 7.41 -6.70
C GLU A 107 -6.30 7.22 -6.02
N LYS A 108 -6.54 8.00 -4.99
CA LYS A 108 -7.76 7.92 -4.20
C LYS A 108 -8.38 9.30 -3.97
N LYS A 109 -9.66 9.43 -4.32
CA LYS A 109 -10.47 10.56 -3.89
C LYS A 109 -10.98 10.30 -2.48
N LEU A 110 -10.43 11.00 -1.50
CA LEU A 110 -10.87 10.86 -0.11
C LEU A 110 -12.30 11.43 0.05
N GLY A 111 -13.02 10.89 1.01
CA GLY A 111 -14.39 11.32 1.31
C GLY A 111 -15.45 10.87 0.29
N SER A 112 -15.09 10.07 -0.70
CA SER A 112 -16.06 9.52 -1.67
C SER A 112 -16.99 8.45 -1.07
N GLY A 113 -16.68 7.95 0.13
CA GLY A 113 -17.37 6.80 0.71
C GLY A 113 -17.02 5.47 0.06
N LEU A 114 -16.29 5.48 -1.05
CA LEU A 114 -15.87 4.26 -1.73
C LEU A 114 -14.71 3.60 -0.99
N PRO A 115 -14.81 2.31 -0.67
CA PRO A 115 -13.70 1.58 -0.09
C PRO A 115 -12.55 1.40 -1.10
N ASP A 116 -11.34 1.15 -0.61
CA ASP A 116 -10.25 0.70 -1.45
C ASP A 116 -10.52 -0.74 -1.89
N VAL A 117 -10.88 -0.89 -3.16
CA VAL A 117 -11.18 -2.19 -3.76
C VAL A 117 -10.02 -2.73 -4.59
N ALA A 118 -9.01 -1.91 -4.87
CA ALA A 118 -7.80 -2.34 -5.55
C ALA A 118 -6.84 -3.01 -4.56
N ILE A 119 -6.31 -4.15 -4.97
CA ILE A 119 -5.32 -4.90 -4.20
C ILE A 119 -4.08 -5.15 -5.06
N THR A 120 -2.94 -5.29 -4.40
CA THR A 120 -1.74 -5.88 -5.00
C THR A 120 -1.67 -7.35 -4.60
N ILE A 121 -1.54 -8.23 -5.59
CA ILE A 121 -1.32 -9.66 -5.38
C ILE A 121 0.17 -9.91 -5.47
N THR A 122 0.73 -10.51 -4.42
CA THR A 122 2.14 -10.86 -4.34
C THR A 122 2.31 -12.36 -4.11
N GLN A 123 3.45 -12.89 -4.51
CA GLN A 123 3.89 -14.24 -4.19
C GLN A 123 5.05 -14.16 -3.21
N PRO A 124 4.98 -14.89 -2.09
CA PRO A 124 6.08 -14.98 -1.13
C PRO A 124 7.38 -15.46 -1.78
N ASP A 125 8.48 -14.77 -1.49
CA ASP A 125 9.81 -15.11 -2.01
C ASP A 125 10.89 -14.56 -1.07
N GLY A 126 11.55 -15.43 -0.33
CA GLY A 126 12.59 -15.04 0.64
C GLY A 126 13.91 -14.59 0.00
N ARG A 127 14.04 -14.69 -1.34
CA ARG A 127 15.20 -14.14 -2.06
C ARG A 127 15.11 -12.64 -2.26
N VAL A 128 13.94 -12.07 -2.04
CA VAL A 128 13.67 -10.64 -2.17
C VAL A 128 13.64 -10.02 -0.77
N GLY A 129 14.28 -8.87 -0.58
CA GLY A 129 14.42 -8.22 0.73
C GLY A 129 13.10 -7.91 1.42
N SER A 130 12.06 -7.61 0.66
CA SER A 130 10.68 -7.42 1.17
C SER A 130 9.89 -8.73 1.37
N GLY A 131 10.48 -9.88 1.08
CA GLY A 131 9.87 -11.19 1.24
C GLY A 131 8.81 -11.57 0.20
N ALA A 132 8.55 -10.74 -0.82
CA ALA A 132 7.54 -11.03 -1.83
C ALA A 132 7.78 -10.32 -3.16
N VAL A 133 7.36 -10.95 -4.26
CA VAL A 133 7.35 -10.37 -5.61
C VAL A 133 5.92 -10.03 -6.04
N VAL A 134 5.75 -8.94 -6.78
CA VAL A 134 4.44 -8.54 -7.31
C VAL A 134 4.05 -9.46 -8.46
N VAL A 135 2.89 -10.10 -8.34
CA VAL A 135 2.25 -10.87 -9.40
C VAL A 135 1.26 -10.00 -10.17
N LYS A 136 0.48 -9.20 -9.45
CA LYS A 136 -0.48 -8.28 -10.06
C LYS A 136 -0.69 -7.05 -9.17
N LYS A 137 -0.49 -5.87 -9.77
CA LYS A 137 -0.76 -4.58 -9.13
C LYS A 137 -2.14 -4.07 -9.51
N ASP A 138 -2.74 -3.29 -8.62
CA ASP A 138 -3.99 -2.56 -8.82
C ASP A 138 -5.15 -3.46 -9.33
N TYR A 139 -5.21 -4.69 -8.81
CA TYR A 139 -6.25 -5.63 -9.20
C TYR A 139 -7.57 -5.32 -8.51
N VAL A 140 -8.60 -5.13 -9.31
CA VAL A 140 -10.00 -5.04 -8.85
C VAL A 140 -10.75 -6.28 -9.35
N GLY A 141 -11.27 -7.08 -8.44
CA GLY A 141 -12.02 -8.30 -8.76
C GLY A 141 -13.35 -8.01 -9.49
N PRO A 142 -13.88 -8.99 -10.26
CA PRO A 142 -15.13 -8.79 -10.98
C PRO A 142 -16.30 -8.40 -10.07
N SER A 143 -16.44 -9.03 -8.91
CA SER A 143 -17.50 -8.71 -7.95
C SER A 143 -17.39 -7.28 -7.41
N ALA A 144 -16.17 -6.81 -7.13
CA ALA A 144 -15.96 -5.44 -6.67
C ALA A 144 -16.28 -4.41 -7.76
N ARG A 145 -16.02 -4.74 -9.02
CA ARG A 145 -16.39 -3.87 -10.16
C ARG A 145 -17.88 -3.83 -10.42
N ALA A 146 -18.57 -4.92 -10.17
CA ALA A 146 -20.00 -5.03 -10.41
C ALA A 146 -20.86 -4.49 -9.26
N TYR A 147 -20.26 -4.28 -8.09
CA TYR A 147 -20.98 -3.81 -6.91
C TYR A 147 -21.28 -2.30 -7.01
N ASP A 148 -22.53 -1.94 -6.72
CA ASP A 148 -22.93 -0.54 -6.63
C ASP A 148 -22.58 0.02 -5.24
N TRP A 149 -21.49 0.77 -5.16
CA TRP A 149 -21.00 1.39 -3.93
C TRP A 149 -21.78 2.64 -3.51
N SER A 150 -22.73 3.09 -4.33
CA SER A 150 -23.57 4.26 -3.99
C SER A 150 -24.72 3.92 -3.03
N VAL A 151 -24.97 2.63 -2.82
CA VAL A 151 -26.07 2.11 -1.97
C VAL A 151 -25.48 1.72 -0.60
N GLY A 152 -25.19 2.72 0.25
CA GLY A 152 -24.69 2.48 1.61
C GLY A 152 -25.04 3.61 2.54
#